data_12ecf68e6af79a92df82d15087f79d0c
#
_entry.id   12ecf68e6af79a92df82d15087f79d0c
#
_cell.length_a   1.000
_cell.length_b   1.000
_cell.length_c   1.000
_cell.angle_alpha   90.00
_cell.angle_beta   90.00
_cell.angle_gamma   90.00
#
_symmetry.space_group_name_H-M   'P 1'
#
loop_
_entity.id
_entity.type
_entity.pdbx_description
1 polymer ?
#
loop_
_entity_poly.entity_id
_entity_poly.type
_entity_poly.pdbx_seq_one_letter_code
_entity_poly.pdbx_strand_id
1 'polypeptide(L)'
;PEEASSIVEKIVRILKQLRSLRLGHGDLKATNLLVGTDAVYLTDLDAMRQYRTERSAESAHQADLDRFMQNWNDKPAVDALFRRLLN
;
A
#
# COMPACT_ATOMS: atom_id res chain seq x y z
N PRO A 1 -10.76 16.55 1.23
CA PRO A 1 -11.75 16.35 2.30
C PRO A 1 -11.20 15.42 3.39
N GLU A 2 -11.71 15.54 4.58
CA GLU A 2 -11.28 14.75 5.72
C GLU A 2 -11.44 13.25 5.51
N GLU A 3 -12.52 12.82 4.84
CA GLU A 3 -12.74 11.41 4.55
C GLU A 3 -11.66 10.82 3.65
N ALA A 4 -11.27 11.55 2.61
CA ALA A 4 -10.21 11.09 1.71
C ALA A 4 -8.88 10.96 2.45
N SER A 5 -8.55 11.94 3.29
CA SER A 5 -7.33 11.89 4.11
C SER A 5 -7.36 10.72 5.09
N SER A 6 -8.50 10.45 5.72
CA SER A 6 -8.65 9.32 6.63
C SER A 6 -8.45 7.98 5.94
N ILE A 7 -9.01 7.82 4.73
CA ILE A 7 -8.84 6.60 3.93
C ILE A 7 -7.37 6.41 3.55
N VAL A 8 -6.72 7.48 3.09
CA VAL A 8 -5.30 7.44 2.72
C VAL A 8 -4.44 7.04 3.92
N GLU A 9 -4.71 7.59 5.09
CA GLU A 9 -3.97 7.24 6.30
C GLU A 9 -4.11 5.77 6.65
N LYS A 10 -5.32 5.22 6.51
CA LYS A 10 -5.55 3.79 6.77
C LYS A 10 -4.80 2.90 5.78
N ILE A 11 -4.79 3.28 4.52
CA ILE A 11 -4.03 2.55 3.49
C ILE A 11 -2.54 2.59 3.81
N VAL A 12 -2.00 3.76 4.12
CA VAL A 12 -0.58 3.93 4.48
C VAL A 12 -0.23 3.05 5.68
N ARG A 13 -1.12 2.97 6.66
CA ARG A 13 -0.90 2.11 7.83
C ARG A 13 -0.77 0.65 7.44
N ILE A 14 -1.64 0.17 6.52
CA ILE A 14 -1.54 -1.20 6.00
C ILE A 14 -0.19 -1.43 5.31
N LEU A 15 0.22 -0.49 4.46
CA LEU A 15 1.49 -0.61 3.73
C LEU A 15 2.68 -0.69 4.68
N LYS A 16 2.67 0.13 5.74
CA LYS A 16 3.72 0.12 6.75
C LYS A 16 3.72 -1.17 7.57
N GLN A 17 2.55 -1.71 7.87
CA GLN A 17 2.44 -3.00 8.55
C GLN A 17 2.99 -4.15 7.71
N LEU A 18 2.67 -4.18 6.42
CA LEU A 18 3.23 -5.18 5.51
C LEU A 18 4.76 -5.13 5.54
N ARG A 19 5.31 -3.93 5.47
CA ARG A 19 6.77 -3.74 5.51
C ARG A 19 7.37 -4.25 6.82
N SER A 20 6.75 -3.92 7.94
CA SER A 20 7.27 -4.31 9.26
C SER A 20 7.23 -5.82 9.47
N LEU A 21 6.29 -6.51 8.84
CA LEU A 21 6.13 -7.96 8.91
C LEU A 21 6.92 -8.70 7.82
N ARG A 22 7.66 -7.98 6.98
CA ARG A 22 8.39 -8.51 5.83
C ARG A 22 7.48 -9.23 4.84
N LEU A 23 6.27 -8.72 4.67
CA LEU A 23 5.30 -9.27 3.73
C LEU A 23 5.31 -8.45 2.44
N GLY A 24 5.37 -9.13 1.29
CA GLY A 24 5.16 -8.52 -0.01
C GLY A 24 3.84 -9.02 -0.57
N HIS A 25 3.00 -8.11 -1.06
CA HIS A 25 1.70 -8.48 -1.62
C HIS A 25 1.85 -9.15 -2.99
N GLY A 26 2.72 -8.61 -3.81
CA GLY A 26 3.00 -9.16 -5.14
C GLY A 26 2.17 -8.59 -6.27
N ASP A 27 1.05 -7.92 -5.97
CA ASP A 27 0.19 -7.29 -6.98
C ASP A 27 -0.64 -6.19 -6.31
N LEU A 28 0.03 -5.16 -5.82
CA LEU A 28 -0.60 -4.14 -4.98
C LEU A 28 -1.26 -3.05 -5.83
N LYS A 29 -2.37 -3.40 -6.47
CA LYS A 29 -3.22 -2.42 -7.17
C LYS A 29 -4.29 -1.87 -6.24
N ALA A 30 -4.79 -0.68 -6.58
CA ALA A 30 -5.83 -0.04 -5.79
C ALA A 30 -7.09 -0.90 -5.66
N THR A 31 -7.41 -1.69 -6.70
CA THR A 31 -8.58 -2.59 -6.67
C THR A 31 -8.45 -3.70 -5.64
N ASN A 32 -7.26 -3.95 -5.12
CA ASN A 32 -7.03 -4.93 -4.05
C ASN A 32 -7.16 -4.32 -2.66
N LEU A 33 -7.61 -3.08 -2.58
CA LEU A 33 -7.92 -2.40 -1.33
C LEU A 33 -9.41 -2.08 -1.30
N LEU A 34 -10.13 -2.70 -0.37
CA LEU A 34 -11.57 -2.48 -0.20
C LEU A 34 -11.81 -1.50 0.93
N VAL A 35 -12.57 -0.44 0.62
CA VAL A 35 -12.90 0.58 1.61
C VAL A 35 -14.24 0.23 2.22
N GLY A 36 -14.23 -0.16 3.50
CA GLY A 36 -15.43 -0.40 4.27
C GLY A 36 -15.84 0.84 5.06
N THR A 37 -16.87 0.70 5.87
CA THR A 37 -17.38 1.79 6.71
C THR A 37 -16.35 2.23 7.76
N ASP A 38 -15.69 1.26 8.40
CA ASP A 38 -14.81 1.51 9.53
C ASP A 38 -13.34 1.20 9.24
N ALA A 39 -13.05 0.50 8.15
CA ALA A 39 -11.70 0.01 7.89
C ALA A 39 -11.45 -0.16 6.41
N VAL A 40 -10.17 -0.27 6.06
CA VAL A 40 -9.73 -0.65 4.72
C VAL A 40 -9.19 -2.08 4.81
N TYR A 41 -9.53 -2.90 3.82
CA TYR A 41 -9.16 -4.31 3.78
C TYR A 41 -8.32 -4.61 2.56
N LEU A 42 -7.30 -5.42 2.76
CA LEU A 42 -6.45 -5.90 1.68
C LEU A 42 -7.01 -7.22 1.15
N THR A 43 -7.09 -7.35 -0.17
CA THR A 43 -7.62 -8.54 -0.83
C THR A 43 -6.64 -9.10 -1.85
N ASP A 44 -6.98 -10.26 -2.43
CA ASP A 44 -6.18 -10.95 -3.43
C ASP A 44 -4.78 -11.28 -2.91
N LEU A 45 -4.76 -12.15 -1.89
CA LEU A 45 -3.54 -12.51 -1.17
C LEU A 45 -2.78 -13.68 -1.78
N ASP A 46 -3.17 -14.15 -2.96
CA ASP A 46 -2.62 -15.34 -3.60
C ASP A 46 -1.11 -15.24 -3.85
N ALA A 47 -0.63 -14.06 -4.18
CA ALA A 47 0.79 -13.82 -4.46
C ALA A 47 1.57 -13.35 -3.23
N MET A 48 0.91 -13.22 -2.09
CA MET A 48 1.56 -12.70 -0.88
C MET A 48 2.61 -13.68 -0.35
N ARG A 49 3.77 -13.14 0.03
CA ARG A 49 4.88 -13.91 0.55
C ARG A 49 5.53 -13.21 1.72
N GLN A 50 6.04 -13.99 2.67
CA GLN A 50 6.90 -13.47 3.72
C GLN A 50 8.36 -13.66 3.33
N TYR A 51 9.16 -12.61 3.51
CA TYR A 51 10.56 -12.59 3.13
C TYR A 51 11.45 -12.76 4.36
N ARG A 52 12.53 -13.53 4.21
CA ARG A 52 13.41 -13.89 5.33
C ARG A 52 14.37 -12.76 5.74
N THR A 53 14.79 -11.94 4.78
CA THR A 53 15.79 -10.91 5.02
C THR A 53 15.20 -9.53 4.84
N GLU A 54 15.81 -8.55 5.52
CA GLU A 54 15.42 -7.16 5.34
C GLU A 54 15.65 -6.70 3.88
N ARG A 55 16.71 -7.14 3.26
CA ARG A 55 17.03 -6.77 1.88
C ARG A 55 15.96 -7.27 0.91
N SER A 56 15.58 -8.54 0.99
CA SER A 56 14.55 -9.10 0.10
C SER A 56 13.18 -8.49 0.39
N ALA A 57 12.87 -8.26 1.68
CA ALA A 57 11.62 -7.60 2.07
C ALA A 57 11.57 -6.17 1.54
N GLU A 58 12.68 -5.44 1.62
CA GLU A 58 12.74 -4.06 1.10
C GLU A 58 12.53 -4.03 -0.40
N SER A 59 13.16 -4.96 -1.13
CA SER A 59 12.99 -5.07 -2.58
C SER A 59 11.54 -5.36 -2.96
N ALA A 60 10.89 -6.29 -2.24
CA ALA A 60 9.49 -6.63 -2.45
C ALA A 60 8.57 -5.46 -2.11
N HIS A 61 8.88 -4.75 -1.02
CA HIS A 61 8.11 -3.58 -0.60
C HIS A 61 8.19 -2.47 -1.66
N GLN A 62 9.38 -2.22 -2.18
CA GLN A 62 9.56 -1.20 -3.22
C GLN A 62 8.77 -1.57 -4.49
N ALA A 63 8.77 -2.84 -4.89
CA ALA A 63 7.97 -3.30 -6.02
C ALA A 63 6.47 -3.09 -5.78
N ASP A 64 6.01 -3.39 -4.57
CA ASP A 64 4.61 -3.15 -4.18
C ASP A 64 4.28 -1.65 -4.24
N LEU A 65 5.14 -0.80 -3.71
CA LEU A 65 4.91 0.65 -3.73
C LEU A 65 4.90 1.18 -5.16
N ASP A 66 5.82 0.73 -6.00
CA ASP A 66 5.87 1.15 -7.40
C ASP A 66 4.57 0.78 -8.13
N ARG A 67 4.08 -0.44 -7.91
CA ARG A 67 2.83 -0.88 -8.50
C ARG A 67 1.65 -0.08 -7.97
N PHE A 68 1.62 0.14 -6.67
CA PHE A 68 0.55 0.91 -6.02
C PHE A 68 0.50 2.35 -6.54
N MET A 69 1.64 3.00 -6.62
CA MET A 69 1.70 4.40 -7.04
C MET A 69 1.30 4.61 -8.50
N GLN A 70 1.37 3.58 -9.34
CA GLN A 70 0.91 3.68 -10.73
C GLN A 70 -0.57 4.04 -10.82
N ASN A 71 -1.37 3.71 -9.82
CA ASN A 71 -2.81 4.04 -9.81
C ASN A 71 -3.07 5.54 -9.77
N TRP A 72 -2.08 6.34 -9.36
CA TRP A 72 -2.24 7.77 -9.09
C TRP A 72 -1.51 8.65 -10.09
N ASN A 73 -1.03 8.08 -11.20
CA ASN A 73 -0.30 8.84 -12.22
C ASN A 73 -1.09 10.01 -12.79
N ASP A 74 -2.40 9.88 -12.91
CA ASP A 74 -3.29 10.91 -13.43
C ASP A 74 -4.01 11.70 -12.32
N LYS A 75 -3.59 11.53 -11.06
CA LYS A 75 -4.21 12.15 -9.90
C LYS A 75 -3.14 12.78 -9.00
N PRO A 76 -2.59 13.94 -9.41
CA PRO A 76 -1.43 14.51 -8.72
C PRO A 76 -1.64 14.84 -7.24
N ALA A 77 -2.85 15.25 -6.86
CA ALA A 77 -3.12 15.54 -5.44
C ALA A 77 -3.06 14.28 -4.58
N VAL A 78 -3.60 13.17 -5.07
CA VAL A 78 -3.56 11.88 -4.36
C VAL A 78 -2.14 11.35 -4.33
N ASP A 79 -1.44 11.40 -5.46
CA ASP A 79 -0.04 10.98 -5.57
C ASP A 79 0.81 11.73 -4.53
N ALA A 80 0.68 13.04 -4.47
CA ALA A 80 1.46 13.87 -3.53
C ALA A 80 1.17 13.51 -2.07
N LEU A 81 -0.10 13.24 -1.75
CA LEU A 81 -0.49 12.86 -0.40
C LEU A 81 0.13 11.53 0.03
N PHE A 82 0.08 10.51 -0.83
CA PHE A 82 0.72 9.23 -0.53
C PHE A 82 2.23 9.37 -0.37
N ARG A 83 2.90 10.09 -1.26
CA ARG A 83 4.35 10.28 -1.17
C ARG A 83 4.76 10.95 0.14
N ARG A 84 3.98 11.93 0.58
CA ARG A 84 4.25 12.63 1.84
C ARG A 84 4.13 11.68 3.03
N LEU A 85 3.12 10.82 3.04
CA LEU A 85 2.84 9.92 4.17
C LEU A 85 3.70 8.66 4.17
N LEU A 86 4.14 8.22 3.00
CA LEU A 86 4.98 7.02 2.88
C LEU A 86 6.47 7.29 3.11
N ASN A 87 6.88 8.54 3.02
CA ASN A 87 8.27 8.93 3.30
C ASN A 87 8.47 9.31 4.79
#